data_e11b70cf0cfeba9dc8e27f5f77b7f8a1
#
_entry.id   e11b70cf0cfeba9dc8e27f5f77b7f8a1
#
_cell.length_a   1.000
_cell.length_b   1.000
_cell.length_c   1.000
_cell.angle_alpha   90.00
_cell.angle_beta   90.00
_cell.angle_gamma   90.00
#
_symmetry.space_group_name_H-M   'P 1'
#
loop_
_entity.id
_entity.type
_entity.pdbx_description
1 polymer ?
#
loop_
_entity_poly.entity_id
_entity_poly.type
_entity_poly.pdbx_seq_one_letter_code
_entity_poly.pdbx_strand_id
1 'polypeptide(L)'
;MKAWLKPMAGVVSLVCGVWSAQAAEVQVAVAANFAAPMQKIAQAFEQDTPHRARVVVGSTGGFYAQIKNGAPFEVLLAADDETPAKIEQDGLVVKGSRFTYATGRLVLWSKKPGVVDEKAQVLLQERFDRLAIANPKLAPYGLAAAEMLSKANLWQSVQPKLVIGESIGQTYQFVATENVPLGFVALSQVWADGKLTQGSAWIVPAHLHNPIKQDAVLLLKGQDNEAAKALLNYLRGDKAKTIIRAYGYEL
;
A
#
# COMPACT_ATOMS: atom_id res chain seq x y z
N MET A 1 28.17 68.83 -46.77
CA MET A 1 28.06 67.37 -46.72
C MET A 1 27.60 67.00 -45.30
N LYS A 2 26.30 66.61 -45.12
CA LYS A 2 25.72 66.20 -43.86
C LYS A 2 25.55 64.67 -43.88
N ALA A 3 26.33 63.96 -43.04
CA ALA A 3 26.21 62.51 -42.84
C ALA A 3 25.03 62.18 -41.88
N TRP A 4 24.09 61.35 -42.36
CA TRP A 4 22.99 60.84 -41.58
C TRP A 4 23.41 59.51 -40.93
N LEU A 5 23.48 59.47 -39.57
CA LEU A 5 23.58 58.24 -38.82
C LEU A 5 22.17 57.64 -38.63
N LYS A 6 21.96 56.40 -39.09
CA LYS A 6 20.79 55.59 -38.82
C LYS A 6 20.95 54.87 -37.46
N PRO A 7 19.94 54.85 -36.59
CA PRO A 7 20.01 54.02 -35.40
C PRO A 7 19.77 52.54 -35.73
N MET A 8 20.68 51.65 -35.34
CA MET A 8 20.48 50.19 -35.31
C MET A 8 19.57 49.84 -34.11
N ALA A 9 18.36 49.43 -34.41
CA ALA A 9 17.46 48.83 -33.40
C ALA A 9 17.91 47.37 -33.12
N GLY A 10 18.49 47.16 -31.93
CA GLY A 10 18.84 45.82 -31.46
C GLY A 10 17.59 45.06 -31.07
N VAL A 11 17.29 43.98 -31.76
CA VAL A 11 16.24 43.01 -31.37
C VAL A 11 16.80 42.14 -30.26
N VAL A 12 16.32 42.36 -29.01
CA VAL A 12 16.58 41.47 -27.88
C VAL A 12 15.59 40.31 -27.98
N SER A 13 16.04 39.17 -28.48
CA SER A 13 15.30 37.92 -28.48
C SER A 13 15.28 37.35 -27.04
N LEU A 14 14.12 37.48 -26.35
CA LEU A 14 13.87 36.77 -25.10
C LEU A 14 13.72 35.28 -25.42
N VAL A 15 14.77 34.49 -25.15
CA VAL A 15 14.70 33.02 -25.16
C VAL A 15 14.00 32.58 -23.87
N CYS A 16 12.69 32.42 -23.95
CA CYS A 16 11.94 31.70 -22.91
C CYS A 16 12.37 30.24 -22.93
N GLY A 17 13.29 29.87 -22.03
CA GLY A 17 13.65 28.47 -21.81
C GLY A 17 12.42 27.72 -21.33
N VAL A 18 11.80 26.92 -22.20
CA VAL A 18 10.77 25.94 -21.81
C VAL A 18 11.53 24.84 -21.04
N TRP A 19 11.45 24.88 -19.73
CA TRP A 19 11.89 23.74 -18.92
C TRP A 19 10.91 22.59 -19.21
N SER A 20 11.28 21.73 -20.14
CA SER A 20 10.61 20.45 -20.34
C SER A 20 10.81 19.64 -19.04
N ALA A 21 9.74 19.45 -18.27
CA ALA A 21 9.75 18.49 -17.19
C ALA A 21 10.10 17.13 -17.80
N GLN A 22 11.30 16.61 -17.49
CA GLN A 22 11.78 15.36 -18.05
C GLN A 22 10.96 14.21 -17.45
N ALA A 23 10.37 13.39 -18.29
CA ALA A 23 9.67 12.18 -17.86
C ALA A 23 10.67 11.26 -17.14
N ALA A 24 10.34 10.88 -15.92
CA ALA A 24 11.14 9.96 -15.14
C ALA A 24 10.25 8.83 -14.60
N GLU A 25 10.85 7.68 -14.31
CA GLU A 25 10.19 6.53 -13.75
C GLU A 25 10.66 6.29 -12.31
N VAL A 26 9.75 5.85 -11.43
CA VAL A 26 10.05 5.50 -10.04
C VAL A 26 9.72 4.03 -9.76
N GLN A 27 10.65 3.31 -9.15
CA GLN A 27 10.47 1.93 -8.68
C GLN A 27 9.84 1.92 -7.29
N VAL A 28 8.61 1.42 -7.19
CA VAL A 28 7.80 1.47 -5.97
C VAL A 28 7.56 0.08 -5.41
N ALA A 29 8.06 -0.19 -4.20
CA ALA A 29 7.70 -1.37 -3.42
C ALA A 29 6.38 -1.10 -2.68
N VAL A 30 5.36 -1.92 -2.93
CA VAL A 30 3.99 -1.70 -2.39
C VAL A 30 3.51 -2.94 -1.66
N ALA A 31 3.15 -2.80 -0.40
CA ALA A 31 2.52 -3.87 0.37
C ALA A 31 1.22 -4.34 -0.31
N ALA A 32 1.01 -5.65 -0.37
CA ALA A 32 0.00 -6.28 -1.22
C ALA A 32 -1.46 -5.86 -0.90
N ASN A 33 -1.73 -5.43 0.32
CA ASN A 33 -3.03 -4.85 0.69
C ASN A 33 -3.34 -3.55 -0.06
N PHE A 34 -2.31 -2.81 -0.46
CA PHE A 34 -2.46 -1.51 -1.14
C PHE A 34 -2.32 -1.60 -2.67
N ALA A 35 -2.23 -2.82 -3.23
CA ALA A 35 -2.01 -3.03 -4.66
C ALA A 35 -3.09 -2.39 -5.54
N ALA A 36 -4.38 -2.62 -5.26
CA ALA A 36 -5.48 -2.09 -6.05
C ALA A 36 -5.60 -0.55 -5.98
N PRO A 37 -5.59 0.10 -4.78
CA PRO A 37 -5.54 1.56 -4.71
C PRO A 37 -4.29 2.13 -5.38
N MET A 38 -3.10 1.51 -5.21
CA MET A 38 -1.88 2.01 -5.84
C MET A 38 -1.94 1.95 -7.37
N GLN A 39 -2.55 0.95 -7.98
CA GLN A 39 -2.77 0.92 -9.43
C GLN A 39 -3.60 2.11 -9.91
N LYS A 40 -4.68 2.46 -9.18
CA LYS A 40 -5.49 3.64 -9.50
C LYS A 40 -4.73 4.94 -9.30
N ILE A 41 -3.94 5.02 -8.24
CA ILE A 41 -3.08 6.18 -7.96
C ILE A 41 -2.01 6.32 -9.03
N ALA A 42 -1.35 5.22 -9.44
CA ALA A 42 -0.33 5.23 -10.50
C ALA A 42 -0.91 5.71 -11.83
N GLN A 43 -2.08 5.23 -12.22
CA GLN A 43 -2.78 5.71 -13.42
C GLN A 43 -3.09 7.21 -13.35
N ALA A 44 -3.59 7.69 -12.20
CA ALA A 44 -3.89 9.10 -12.02
C ALA A 44 -2.61 9.96 -12.00
N PHE A 45 -1.54 9.46 -11.37
CA PHE A 45 -0.22 10.09 -11.33
C PHE A 45 0.38 10.25 -12.73
N GLU A 46 0.32 9.21 -13.58
CA GLU A 46 0.79 9.24 -14.97
C GLU A 46 -0.05 10.19 -15.85
N GLN A 47 -1.32 10.42 -15.53
CA GLN A 47 -2.17 11.38 -16.24
C GLN A 47 -1.89 12.84 -15.84
N ASP A 48 -1.59 13.06 -14.55
CA ASP A 48 -1.45 14.39 -13.98
C ASP A 48 0.01 14.91 -14.00
N THR A 49 0.97 14.03 -14.26
CA THR A 49 2.42 14.35 -14.26
C THR A 49 3.12 13.73 -15.46
N PRO A 50 4.31 14.18 -15.83
CA PRO A 50 5.09 13.51 -16.87
C PRO A 50 5.73 12.20 -16.41
N HIS A 51 5.58 11.82 -15.14
CA HIS A 51 6.28 10.71 -14.53
C HIS A 51 5.47 9.42 -14.54
N ARG A 52 6.17 8.28 -14.36
CA ARG A 52 5.58 6.95 -14.32
C ARG A 52 5.98 6.21 -13.04
N ALA A 53 5.03 5.46 -12.44
CA ALA A 53 5.29 4.60 -11.28
C ALA A 53 5.30 3.11 -11.67
N ARG A 54 6.44 2.44 -11.50
CA ARG A 54 6.55 0.97 -11.61
C ARG A 54 6.29 0.32 -10.27
N VAL A 55 5.15 -0.31 -10.14
CA VAL A 55 4.67 -0.92 -8.91
C VAL A 55 5.12 -2.38 -8.83
N VAL A 56 5.83 -2.73 -7.77
CA VAL A 56 6.15 -4.11 -7.39
C VAL A 56 5.40 -4.43 -6.11
N VAL A 57 4.62 -5.53 -6.13
CA VAL A 57 3.73 -5.91 -5.03
C VAL A 57 4.33 -7.07 -4.23
N GLY A 58 4.32 -6.97 -2.90
CA GLY A 58 4.87 -8.00 -2.01
C GLY A 58 4.44 -7.84 -0.55
N SER A 59 5.11 -8.55 0.37
CA SER A 59 4.93 -8.35 1.81
C SER A 59 5.89 -7.28 2.34
N THR A 60 5.47 -6.55 3.38
CA THR A 60 6.29 -5.51 4.02
C THR A 60 7.63 -6.06 4.49
N GLY A 61 7.64 -7.19 5.22
CA GLY A 61 8.87 -7.83 5.69
C GLY A 61 9.75 -8.38 4.56
N GLY A 62 9.14 -8.86 3.46
CA GLY A 62 9.86 -9.27 2.26
C GLY A 62 10.58 -8.09 1.59
N PHE A 63 9.94 -6.92 1.53
CA PHE A 63 10.58 -5.70 1.01
C PHE A 63 11.67 -5.18 1.94
N TYR A 64 11.50 -5.26 3.26
CA TYR A 64 12.58 -4.95 4.19
C TYR A 64 13.84 -5.75 3.88
N ALA A 65 13.72 -7.07 3.74
CA ALA A 65 14.85 -7.92 3.42
C ALA A 65 15.49 -7.56 2.06
N GLN A 66 14.70 -7.30 1.03
CA GLN A 66 15.18 -6.91 -0.29
C GLN A 66 15.90 -5.55 -0.26
N ILE A 67 15.35 -4.55 0.42
CA ILE A 67 15.94 -3.20 0.58
C ILE A 67 17.29 -3.30 1.30
N LYS A 68 17.37 -4.08 2.39
CA LYS A 68 18.63 -4.36 3.10
C LYS A 68 19.67 -5.00 2.21
N ASN A 69 19.28 -5.83 1.27
CA ASN A 69 20.15 -6.49 0.29
C ASN A 69 20.34 -5.67 -1.00
N GLY A 70 19.98 -4.40 -1.00
CA GLY A 70 20.30 -3.47 -2.07
C GLY A 70 19.35 -3.49 -3.27
N ALA A 71 18.12 -4.01 -3.14
CA ALA A 71 17.12 -3.93 -4.20
C ALA A 71 16.89 -2.49 -4.70
N PRO A 72 16.56 -2.28 -6.00
CA PRO A 72 16.56 -0.96 -6.62
C PRO A 72 15.26 -0.16 -6.37
N PHE A 73 14.61 -0.39 -5.24
CA PHE A 73 13.42 0.38 -4.89
C PHE A 73 13.77 1.80 -4.46
N GLU A 74 12.94 2.74 -4.85
CA GLU A 74 13.10 4.18 -4.60
C GLU A 74 12.05 4.71 -3.61
N VAL A 75 10.85 4.09 -3.60
CA VAL A 75 9.77 4.37 -2.66
C VAL A 75 9.28 3.06 -2.07
N LEU A 76 8.98 3.04 -0.77
CA LEU A 76 8.27 1.96 -0.10
C LEU A 76 6.95 2.48 0.45
N LEU A 77 5.86 1.76 0.15
CA LEU A 77 4.57 1.88 0.83
C LEU A 77 4.35 0.61 1.64
N ALA A 78 4.64 0.69 2.93
CA ALA A 78 4.53 -0.42 3.86
C ALA A 78 3.09 -0.60 4.38
N ALA A 79 2.78 -1.77 4.94
CA ALA A 79 1.52 -2.04 5.62
C ALA A 79 1.61 -1.84 7.15
N ASP A 80 2.73 -1.31 7.64
CA ASP A 80 2.97 -0.91 9.03
C ASP A 80 3.77 0.39 9.09
N ASP A 81 3.98 0.92 10.30
CA ASP A 81 4.83 2.07 10.61
C ASP A 81 6.19 1.64 11.21
N GLU A 82 6.30 0.41 11.71
CA GLU A 82 7.50 -0.12 12.34
C GLU A 82 8.60 -0.43 11.33
N THR A 83 8.26 -1.09 10.22
CA THR A 83 9.25 -1.45 9.18
C THR A 83 9.89 -0.22 8.53
N PRO A 84 9.13 0.82 8.10
CA PRO A 84 9.72 2.07 7.64
C PRO A 84 10.61 2.76 8.68
N ALA A 85 10.21 2.77 9.96
CA ALA A 85 11.03 3.30 11.05
C ALA A 85 12.35 2.54 11.20
N LYS A 86 12.32 1.20 11.07
CA LYS A 86 13.51 0.37 11.12
C LYS A 86 14.45 0.60 9.93
N ILE A 87 13.90 0.75 8.71
CA ILE A 87 14.69 1.08 7.52
C ILE A 87 15.34 2.47 7.67
N GLU A 88 14.64 3.43 8.32
CA GLU A 88 15.16 4.76 8.64
C GLU A 88 16.33 4.67 9.66
N GLN A 89 16.21 3.85 10.70
CA GLN A 89 17.30 3.57 11.67
C GLN A 89 18.49 2.88 11.00
N ASP A 90 18.27 2.04 10.00
CA ASP A 90 19.31 1.43 9.18
C ASP A 90 20.01 2.43 8.23
N GLY A 91 19.58 3.69 8.19
CA GLY A 91 20.15 4.74 7.35
C GLY A 91 19.84 4.59 5.86
N LEU A 92 18.76 3.90 5.48
CA LEU A 92 18.39 3.62 4.09
C LEU A 92 17.23 4.49 3.56
N VAL A 93 16.75 5.46 4.38
CA VAL A 93 15.65 6.39 4.06
C VAL A 93 16.17 7.82 3.99
N VAL A 94 15.63 8.62 3.10
CA VAL A 94 15.83 10.07 3.09
C VAL A 94 15.14 10.65 4.32
N LYS A 95 15.93 11.23 5.22
CA LYS A 95 15.47 11.75 6.52
C LYS A 95 14.28 12.71 6.35
N GLY A 96 13.23 12.50 7.16
CA GLY A 96 12.02 13.33 7.15
C GLY A 96 11.05 13.03 6.00
N SER A 97 11.31 12.02 5.16
CA SER A 97 10.39 11.63 4.10
C SER A 97 9.23 10.76 4.57
N ARG A 98 9.36 10.08 5.72
CA ARG A 98 8.37 9.17 6.29
C ARG A 98 7.09 9.86 6.71
N PHE A 99 5.94 9.29 6.35
CA PHE A 99 4.62 9.73 6.79
C PHE A 99 3.61 8.59 6.70
N THR A 100 2.60 8.62 7.57
CA THR A 100 1.46 7.71 7.49
C THR A 100 0.55 8.14 6.34
N TYR A 101 0.32 7.23 5.38
CA TYR A 101 -0.52 7.50 4.21
C TYR A 101 -1.91 6.88 4.33
N ALA A 102 -2.09 5.87 5.21
CA ALA A 102 -3.37 5.21 5.45
C ALA A 102 -3.35 4.42 6.76
N THR A 103 -4.54 4.17 7.32
CA THR A 103 -4.76 3.16 8.38
C THR A 103 -5.67 2.08 7.81
N GLY A 104 -5.20 0.84 7.84
CA GLY A 104 -5.90 -0.31 7.28
C GLY A 104 -6.88 -0.96 8.26
N ARG A 105 -7.79 -1.78 7.72
CA ARG A 105 -8.76 -2.54 8.50
C ARG A 105 -8.68 -4.02 8.15
N LEU A 106 -8.68 -4.88 9.16
CA LEU A 106 -8.69 -6.34 9.03
C LEU A 106 -10.12 -6.83 8.88
N VAL A 107 -10.35 -7.81 7.98
CA VAL A 107 -11.65 -8.47 7.84
C VAL A 107 -11.49 -9.99 7.79
N LEU A 108 -12.42 -10.72 8.40
CA LEU A 108 -12.65 -12.12 8.07
C LEU A 108 -13.56 -12.17 6.86
N TRP A 109 -13.15 -12.85 5.80
CA TRP A 109 -13.87 -12.88 4.54
C TRP A 109 -13.99 -14.29 3.97
N SER A 110 -15.12 -14.56 3.33
CA SER A 110 -15.34 -15.70 2.45
C SER A 110 -15.86 -15.20 1.11
N LYS A 111 -15.41 -15.81 0.02
CA LYS A 111 -15.96 -15.54 -1.32
C LYS A 111 -17.43 -15.93 -1.43
N LYS A 112 -17.89 -16.88 -0.61
CA LYS A 112 -19.29 -17.35 -0.61
C LYS A 112 -20.17 -16.44 0.25
N PRO A 113 -21.34 -16.01 -0.27
CA PRO A 113 -22.32 -15.30 0.54
C PRO A 113 -22.79 -16.12 1.74
N GLY A 114 -23.05 -15.46 2.87
CA GLY A 114 -23.66 -16.07 4.06
C GLY A 114 -22.75 -17.00 4.87
N VAL A 115 -21.48 -17.18 4.50
CA VAL A 115 -20.51 -17.98 5.28
C VAL A 115 -20.02 -17.20 6.50
N VAL A 116 -19.76 -15.91 6.34
CA VAL A 116 -19.34 -15.02 7.41
C VAL A 116 -20.47 -14.05 7.72
N ASP A 117 -20.97 -14.08 8.94
CA ASP A 117 -22.00 -13.17 9.44
C ASP A 117 -21.39 -12.00 10.23
N GLU A 118 -22.22 -11.03 10.61
CA GLU A 118 -21.82 -9.82 11.37
C GLU A 118 -21.25 -10.13 12.77
N LYS A 119 -21.43 -11.34 13.28
CA LYS A 119 -20.95 -11.79 14.60
C LYS A 119 -19.80 -12.78 14.50
N ALA A 120 -19.32 -13.07 13.29
CA ALA A 120 -18.27 -14.05 13.01
C ALA A 120 -18.56 -15.44 13.63
N GLN A 121 -19.82 -15.88 13.62
CA GLN A 121 -20.24 -17.15 14.24
C GLN A 121 -19.47 -18.35 13.67
N VAL A 122 -19.18 -18.33 12.37
CA VAL A 122 -18.36 -19.37 11.72
C VAL A 122 -16.98 -19.50 12.38
N LEU A 123 -16.37 -18.38 12.78
CA LEU A 123 -15.08 -18.37 13.47
C LEU A 123 -15.21 -18.82 14.94
N LEU A 124 -16.16 -18.27 15.67
CA LEU A 124 -16.38 -18.55 17.09
C LEU A 124 -16.79 -20.02 17.33
N GLN A 125 -17.52 -20.62 16.41
CA GLN A 125 -17.94 -22.02 16.47
C GLN A 125 -17.01 -22.96 15.72
N GLU A 126 -15.92 -22.44 15.16
CA GLU A 126 -14.91 -23.17 14.38
C GLU A 126 -15.47 -24.08 13.27
N ARG A 127 -16.54 -23.63 12.60
CA ARG A 127 -17.23 -24.36 11.54
C ARG A 127 -16.49 -24.26 10.19
N PHE A 128 -15.21 -24.63 10.21
CA PHE A 128 -14.35 -24.66 9.04
C PHE A 128 -13.21 -25.66 9.23
N ASP A 129 -12.72 -26.22 8.13
CA ASP A 129 -11.57 -27.11 8.12
C ASP A 129 -10.25 -26.37 7.95
N ARG A 130 -10.26 -25.22 7.24
CA ARG A 130 -9.10 -24.39 6.97
C ARG A 130 -9.44 -22.92 7.08
N LEU A 131 -8.47 -22.14 7.59
CA LEU A 131 -8.54 -20.69 7.75
C LEU A 131 -7.24 -20.06 7.19
N ALA A 132 -7.36 -19.18 6.21
CA ALA A 132 -6.20 -18.49 5.65
C ALA A 132 -5.82 -17.26 6.48
N ILE A 133 -4.53 -17.13 6.79
CA ILE A 133 -3.92 -15.89 7.32
C ILE A 133 -2.61 -15.60 6.59
N ALA A 134 -2.19 -14.34 6.56
CA ALA A 134 -0.84 -14.03 6.10
C ALA A 134 0.18 -14.39 7.19
N ASN A 135 1.43 -14.61 6.78
CA ASN A 135 2.52 -14.92 7.71
C ASN A 135 2.72 -13.77 8.70
N PRO A 136 2.48 -13.96 10.01
CA PRO A 136 2.58 -12.90 11.02
C PRO A 136 3.98 -12.28 11.13
N LYS A 137 5.02 -13.00 10.70
CA LYS A 137 6.41 -12.50 10.72
C LYS A 137 6.76 -11.59 9.55
N LEU A 138 5.99 -11.64 8.45
CA LEU A 138 6.29 -10.95 7.20
C LEU A 138 5.22 -9.93 6.78
N ALA A 139 3.99 -10.09 7.29
CA ALA A 139 2.85 -9.32 6.85
C ALA A 139 2.08 -8.74 8.05
N PRO A 140 1.95 -7.41 8.16
CA PRO A 140 1.26 -6.74 9.27
C PRO A 140 -0.20 -7.18 9.46
N TYR A 141 -0.92 -7.47 8.38
CA TYR A 141 -2.27 -8.03 8.46
C TYR A 141 -2.29 -9.46 9.02
N GLY A 142 -1.22 -10.22 8.82
CA GLY A 142 -1.05 -11.53 9.46
C GLY A 142 -0.81 -11.41 10.95
N LEU A 143 -0.01 -10.43 11.37
CA LEU A 143 0.19 -10.11 12.78
C LEU A 143 -1.13 -9.68 13.44
N ALA A 144 -1.88 -8.78 12.82
CA ALA A 144 -3.18 -8.34 13.31
C ALA A 144 -4.18 -9.51 13.43
N ALA A 145 -4.18 -10.47 12.49
CA ALA A 145 -5.00 -11.68 12.57
C ALA A 145 -4.58 -12.57 13.74
N ALA A 146 -3.29 -12.76 13.98
CA ALA A 146 -2.77 -13.52 15.11
C ALA A 146 -3.10 -12.86 16.47
N GLU A 147 -2.99 -11.53 16.55
CA GLU A 147 -3.39 -10.75 17.73
C GLU A 147 -4.90 -10.92 18.04
N MET A 148 -5.73 -10.74 17.00
CA MET A 148 -7.18 -10.92 17.12
C MET A 148 -7.52 -12.33 17.60
N LEU A 149 -6.99 -13.37 16.99
CA LEU A 149 -7.23 -14.76 17.37
C LEU A 149 -6.74 -15.05 18.79
N SER A 150 -5.62 -14.46 19.20
CA SER A 150 -5.08 -14.60 20.56
C SER A 150 -5.98 -13.90 21.60
N LYS A 151 -6.41 -12.66 21.32
CA LYS A 151 -7.33 -11.92 22.21
C LYS A 151 -8.70 -12.58 22.33
N ALA A 152 -9.14 -13.29 21.29
CA ALA A 152 -10.38 -14.08 21.30
C ALA A 152 -10.20 -15.47 21.94
N ASN A 153 -8.99 -15.85 22.41
CA ASN A 153 -8.64 -17.19 22.90
C ASN A 153 -8.82 -18.32 21.86
N LEU A 154 -8.76 -17.99 20.57
CA LEU A 154 -8.94 -18.95 19.47
C LEU A 154 -7.62 -19.42 18.85
N TRP A 155 -6.49 -18.77 19.13
CA TRP A 155 -5.22 -19.04 18.45
C TRP A 155 -4.81 -20.52 18.50
N GLN A 156 -4.88 -21.15 19.69
CA GLN A 156 -4.45 -22.53 19.86
C GLN A 156 -5.34 -23.53 19.12
N SER A 157 -6.66 -23.32 19.16
CA SER A 157 -7.63 -24.24 18.54
C SER A 157 -7.63 -24.14 17.02
N VAL A 158 -7.41 -22.93 16.46
CA VAL A 158 -7.38 -22.73 15.00
C VAL A 158 -6.02 -22.99 14.37
N GLN A 159 -4.93 -23.00 15.15
CA GLN A 159 -3.56 -23.17 14.66
C GLN A 159 -3.39 -24.39 13.75
N PRO A 160 -3.96 -25.59 14.04
CA PRO A 160 -3.86 -26.76 13.17
C PRO A 160 -4.60 -26.61 11.83
N LYS A 161 -5.53 -25.64 11.74
CA LYS A 161 -6.36 -25.37 10.56
C LYS A 161 -5.80 -24.21 9.69
N LEU A 162 -4.70 -23.56 10.13
CA LEU A 162 -4.16 -22.40 9.45
C LEU A 162 -3.49 -22.75 8.11
N VAL A 163 -3.83 -21.97 7.08
CA VAL A 163 -3.13 -21.92 5.80
C VAL A 163 -2.41 -20.57 5.73
N ILE A 164 -1.08 -20.61 5.74
CA ILE A 164 -0.25 -19.41 5.83
C ILE A 164 0.17 -18.94 4.44
N GLY A 165 -0.20 -17.71 4.08
CA GLY A 165 0.29 -17.02 2.88
C GLY A 165 1.52 -16.16 3.20
N GLU A 166 2.49 -16.10 2.30
CA GLU A 166 3.71 -15.27 2.44
C GLU A 166 3.41 -13.76 2.43
N SER A 167 2.24 -13.38 1.92
CA SER A 167 1.72 -12.01 1.92
C SER A 167 0.21 -12.02 2.07
N ILE A 168 -0.38 -10.87 2.42
CA ILE A 168 -1.84 -10.71 2.45
C ILE A 168 -2.46 -10.85 1.04
N GLY A 169 -1.69 -10.61 -0.02
CA GLY A 169 -2.10 -10.87 -1.40
C GLY A 169 -2.28 -12.36 -1.68
N GLN A 170 -1.33 -13.20 -1.29
CA GLN A 170 -1.44 -14.65 -1.43
C GLN A 170 -2.58 -15.22 -0.57
N THR A 171 -2.72 -14.71 0.66
CA THR A 171 -3.84 -15.08 1.55
C THR A 171 -5.19 -14.80 0.91
N TYR A 172 -5.35 -13.61 0.33
CA TYR A 172 -6.55 -13.26 -0.44
C TYR A 172 -6.80 -14.24 -1.59
N GLN A 173 -5.75 -14.61 -2.36
CA GLN A 173 -5.89 -15.55 -3.47
C GLN A 173 -6.36 -16.94 -3.01
N PHE A 174 -5.88 -17.45 -1.87
CA PHE A 174 -6.36 -18.73 -1.34
C PHE A 174 -7.87 -18.74 -1.10
N VAL A 175 -8.45 -17.64 -0.63
CA VAL A 175 -9.89 -17.51 -0.39
C VAL A 175 -10.64 -17.17 -1.69
N ALA A 176 -10.09 -16.27 -2.51
CA ALA A 176 -10.70 -15.84 -3.77
C ALA A 176 -10.82 -16.98 -4.80
N THR A 177 -9.91 -17.96 -4.76
CA THR A 177 -9.97 -19.18 -5.59
C THR A 177 -10.73 -20.34 -4.93
N GLU A 178 -11.28 -20.12 -3.71
CA GLU A 178 -11.99 -21.11 -2.91
C GLU A 178 -11.17 -22.33 -2.49
N ASN A 179 -9.83 -22.27 -2.61
CA ASN A 179 -8.93 -23.28 -2.07
C ASN A 179 -8.96 -23.31 -0.53
N VAL A 180 -9.31 -22.20 0.10
CA VAL A 180 -9.58 -22.07 1.53
C VAL A 180 -10.94 -21.36 1.69
N PRO A 181 -11.87 -21.88 2.52
CA PRO A 181 -13.25 -21.39 2.54
C PRO A 181 -13.38 -19.96 3.09
N LEU A 182 -12.49 -19.54 3.97
CA LEU A 182 -12.46 -18.21 4.59
C LEU A 182 -11.06 -17.86 5.05
N GLY A 183 -10.81 -16.57 5.26
CA GLY A 183 -9.51 -16.11 5.75
C GLY A 183 -9.55 -14.66 6.21
N PHE A 184 -8.51 -14.27 6.95
CA PHE A 184 -8.29 -12.87 7.30
C PHE A 184 -7.57 -12.16 6.16
N VAL A 185 -8.20 -11.12 5.64
CA VAL A 185 -7.70 -10.31 4.51
C VAL A 185 -7.78 -8.82 4.86
N ALA A 186 -7.17 -7.96 4.04
CA ALA A 186 -7.33 -6.52 4.17
C ALA A 186 -8.70 -6.09 3.62
N LEU A 187 -9.38 -5.15 4.29
CA LEU A 187 -10.65 -4.60 3.80
C LEU A 187 -10.53 -4.13 2.35
N SER A 188 -9.44 -3.47 2.00
CA SER A 188 -9.15 -2.95 0.66
C SER A 188 -9.11 -3.99 -0.46
N GLN A 189 -8.97 -5.27 -0.14
CA GLN A 189 -8.96 -6.35 -1.14
C GLN A 189 -10.38 -6.81 -1.52
N VAL A 190 -11.35 -6.52 -0.68
CA VAL A 190 -12.74 -6.98 -0.81
C VAL A 190 -13.77 -5.84 -0.81
N TRP A 191 -13.30 -4.60 -0.73
CA TRP A 191 -14.12 -3.40 -0.60
C TRP A 191 -13.77 -2.36 -1.66
N ALA A 192 -14.76 -1.82 -2.32
CA ALA A 192 -14.63 -0.70 -3.24
C ALA A 192 -15.90 0.15 -3.20
N ASP A 193 -15.74 1.46 -3.34
CA ASP A 193 -16.83 2.42 -3.42
C ASP A 193 -17.88 2.28 -2.31
N GLY A 194 -17.41 2.06 -1.07
CA GLY A 194 -18.27 2.00 0.11
C GLY A 194 -19.01 0.68 0.33
N LYS A 195 -18.70 -0.39 -0.40
CA LYS A 195 -19.37 -1.68 -0.29
C LYS A 195 -18.45 -2.88 -0.49
N LEU A 196 -18.87 -4.02 0.08
CA LEU A 196 -18.26 -5.32 -0.18
C LEU A 196 -18.45 -5.69 -1.67
N THR A 197 -17.37 -6.05 -2.34
CA THR A 197 -17.40 -6.38 -3.77
C THR A 197 -17.97 -7.76 -4.06
N GLN A 198 -17.75 -8.72 -3.16
CA GLN A 198 -18.22 -10.10 -3.30
C GLN A 198 -18.19 -10.83 -1.95
N GLY A 199 -19.06 -11.86 -1.82
CA GLY A 199 -19.02 -12.81 -0.70
C GLY A 199 -19.68 -12.31 0.56
N SER A 200 -19.10 -12.68 1.70
CA SER A 200 -19.54 -12.28 3.04
C SER A 200 -18.34 -11.96 3.92
N ALA A 201 -18.47 -10.96 4.79
CA ALA A 201 -17.35 -10.46 5.58
C ALA A 201 -17.78 -9.99 6.97
N TRP A 202 -16.86 -10.10 7.92
CA TRP A 202 -16.93 -9.48 9.22
C TRP A 202 -15.72 -8.56 9.39
N ILE A 203 -15.98 -7.28 9.57
CA ILE A 203 -14.92 -6.31 9.84
C ILE A 203 -14.49 -6.49 11.29
N VAL A 204 -13.21 -6.80 11.48
CA VAL A 204 -12.67 -7.02 12.84
C VAL A 204 -12.73 -5.72 13.64
N PRO A 205 -13.32 -5.71 14.84
CA PRO A 205 -13.31 -4.55 15.72
C PRO A 205 -11.89 -4.08 16.06
N ALA A 206 -11.66 -2.77 16.00
CA ALA A 206 -10.33 -2.18 16.17
C ALA A 206 -9.63 -2.51 17.50
N HIS A 207 -10.38 -2.80 18.56
CA HIS A 207 -9.82 -3.16 19.87
C HIS A 207 -9.25 -4.59 19.93
N LEU A 208 -9.51 -5.43 18.91
CA LEU A 208 -9.02 -6.81 18.87
C LEU A 208 -7.61 -6.96 18.27
N HIS A 209 -7.06 -5.94 17.70
CA HIS A 209 -5.67 -5.91 17.20
C HIS A 209 -5.08 -4.50 17.32
N ASN A 210 -3.77 -4.38 17.18
CA ASN A 210 -3.13 -3.07 17.12
C ASN A 210 -3.52 -2.33 15.82
N PRO A 211 -3.56 -0.97 15.82
CA PRO A 211 -3.86 -0.20 14.61
C PRO A 211 -2.86 -0.53 13.48
N ILE A 212 -3.38 -0.76 12.26
CA ILE A 212 -2.56 -1.06 11.09
C ILE A 212 -2.22 0.25 10.39
N LYS A 213 -1.36 1.08 11.03
CA LYS A 213 -0.85 2.32 10.45
C LYS A 213 0.14 1.99 9.36
N GLN A 214 0.04 2.64 8.22
CA GLN A 214 0.82 2.34 7.02
C GLN A 214 1.64 3.55 6.61
N ASP A 215 2.95 3.40 6.64
CA ASP A 215 3.87 4.49 6.32
C ASP A 215 4.48 4.36 4.93
N ALA A 216 4.65 5.51 4.27
CA ALA A 216 5.41 5.67 3.06
C ALA A 216 6.76 6.32 3.36
N VAL A 217 7.81 5.92 2.63
CA VAL A 217 9.16 6.49 2.73
C VAL A 217 9.81 6.64 1.37
N LEU A 218 10.65 7.68 1.22
CA LEU A 218 11.62 7.82 0.15
C LEU A 218 12.91 7.08 0.55
N LEU A 219 13.26 6.05 -0.19
CA LEU A 219 14.51 5.33 0.02
C LEU A 219 15.70 6.15 -0.54
N LEU A 220 16.90 5.95 0.00
CA LEU A 220 18.10 6.68 -0.44
C LEU A 220 18.36 6.54 -1.95
N LYS A 221 18.00 5.38 -2.55
CA LYS A 221 18.13 5.17 -3.99
C LYS A 221 17.25 6.10 -4.85
N GLY A 222 16.16 6.61 -4.27
CA GLY A 222 15.27 7.57 -4.91
C GLY A 222 15.54 9.03 -4.57
N GLN A 223 16.57 9.35 -3.77
CA GLN A 223 16.79 10.71 -3.26
C GLN A 223 16.92 11.76 -4.35
N ASP A 224 17.49 11.42 -5.51
CA ASP A 224 17.72 12.32 -6.65
C ASP A 224 16.67 12.12 -7.76
N ASN A 225 15.70 11.21 -7.58
CA ASN A 225 14.65 10.94 -8.56
C ASN A 225 13.44 11.86 -8.32
N GLU A 226 13.20 12.79 -9.25
CA GLU A 226 12.07 13.74 -9.17
C GLU A 226 10.71 13.01 -9.25
N ALA A 227 10.60 11.87 -9.96
CA ALA A 227 9.38 11.07 -9.98
C ALA A 227 9.06 10.46 -8.62
N ALA A 228 10.08 10.05 -7.85
CA ALA A 228 9.91 9.51 -6.50
C ALA A 228 9.39 10.58 -5.51
N LYS A 229 9.97 11.78 -5.57
CA LYS A 229 9.52 12.92 -4.75
C LYS A 229 8.10 13.36 -5.15
N ALA A 230 7.83 13.45 -6.44
CA ALA A 230 6.51 13.81 -6.97
C ALA A 230 5.44 12.80 -6.54
N LEU A 231 5.73 11.49 -6.59
CA LEU A 231 4.80 10.45 -6.17
C LEU A 231 4.45 10.55 -4.67
N LEU A 232 5.44 10.77 -3.79
CA LEU A 232 5.19 10.95 -2.36
C LEU A 232 4.35 12.19 -2.07
N ASN A 233 4.56 13.28 -2.82
CA ASN A 233 3.72 14.47 -2.72
C ASN A 233 2.30 14.21 -3.24
N TYR A 234 2.18 13.46 -4.34
CA TYR A 234 0.89 13.06 -4.92
C TYR A 234 0.05 12.23 -3.94
N LEU A 235 0.70 11.29 -3.22
CA LEU A 235 0.05 10.48 -2.18
C LEU A 235 -0.56 11.33 -1.04
N ARG A 236 0.01 12.49 -0.74
CA ARG A 236 -0.53 13.45 0.25
C ARG A 236 -1.67 14.31 -0.29
N GLY A 237 -1.87 14.32 -1.61
CA GLY A 237 -2.89 15.14 -2.28
C GLY A 237 -4.30 14.55 -2.20
N ASP A 238 -5.30 15.39 -2.45
CA ASP A 238 -6.72 15.03 -2.29
C ASP A 238 -7.18 13.93 -3.25
N LYS A 239 -6.64 13.88 -4.47
CA LYS A 239 -6.98 12.85 -5.46
C LYS A 239 -6.56 11.46 -4.97
N ALA A 240 -5.34 11.31 -4.47
CA ALA A 240 -4.87 10.05 -3.88
C ALA A 240 -5.67 9.71 -2.61
N LYS A 241 -5.92 10.65 -1.72
CA LYS A 241 -6.73 10.45 -0.51
C LYS A 241 -8.15 9.99 -0.83
N THR A 242 -8.76 10.53 -1.87
CA THR A 242 -10.09 10.10 -2.32
C THR A 242 -10.07 8.64 -2.78
N ILE A 243 -9.05 8.24 -3.56
CA ILE A 243 -8.87 6.86 -3.98
C ILE A 243 -8.66 5.96 -2.75
N ILE A 244 -7.81 6.35 -1.82
CA ILE A 244 -7.50 5.58 -0.60
C ILE A 244 -8.78 5.32 0.20
N ARG A 245 -9.61 6.36 0.45
CA ARG A 245 -10.88 6.21 1.17
C ARG A 245 -11.88 5.30 0.45
N ALA A 246 -11.93 5.33 -0.89
CA ALA A 246 -12.84 4.47 -1.67
C ALA A 246 -12.57 2.96 -1.44
N TYR A 247 -11.35 2.59 -1.06
CA TYR A 247 -10.96 1.22 -0.70
C TYR A 247 -11.08 0.92 0.81
N GLY A 248 -11.75 1.77 1.60
CA GLY A 248 -12.05 1.53 3.00
C GLY A 248 -10.91 1.81 3.98
N TYR A 249 -9.90 2.56 3.58
CA TYR A 249 -8.87 3.06 4.48
C TYR A 249 -9.32 4.30 5.24
N GLU A 250 -8.77 4.46 6.45
CA GLU A 250 -8.83 5.70 7.23
C GLU A 250 -7.55 6.53 6.99
N LEU A 251 -7.66 7.88 7.10
CA LEU A 251 -6.56 8.82 6.85
C LEU A 251 -6.29 9.67 8.08
#